data_4869fa87b0a7f3cd45d0399478586eb4
#
_entry.id   4869fa87b0a7f3cd45d0399478586eb4
#
_cell.length_a   1.000
_cell.length_b   1.000
_cell.length_c   1.000
_cell.angle_alpha   90.00
_cell.angle_beta   90.00
_cell.angle_gamma   90.00
#
_symmetry.space_group_name_H-M   'P 1'
#
loop_
_entity.id
_entity.type
_entity.pdbx_description
1 polymer ?
#
loop_
_entity_poly.entity_id
_entity_poly.type
_entity_poly.pdbx_seq_one_letter_code
_entity_poly.pdbx_strand_id
1 'polypeptide(L)'
;MMNLPQDLAMVQSNQAQLARHLGISRASVTLIAKYHIWPTTRGLSEQLLRERISAFLKAKGLPAERLAATFDEAPAAARANAQLQAMAKANTSGPQPGTTQEEDPFMLLRHHSLSSAARQHFKVLRDPFVDEMNEDADVFVTDDIRYVRAAMRHTARHGGMLAVVAESGGGKSTLRHDLIDWINTTGEPITVVEPYVVGMEDSHRKGRALMAVDITGAVIRAVSPGASLRQSAQDRAAQMHNMLKASAQVGRRHVLLIEEAHALAVPTLKHLKRFYELQDGFKKLLSIIIIGQTELEKKLSEHNPEVREVVQRCELVKLPPLDNHVQAYLRHKLERVGLQFDAVMAPDAVEAIRATLRQAVAETVRGQRQAREQSLCYPLAINNLVTRAMNQAAQIGAPRVNAALIQAAVRGN
;
A
#
# COMPACT_ATOMS: atom_id res chain seq x y z
N MET A 1 12.07 -12.33 27.73
CA MET A 1 12.60 -10.92 27.78
C MET A 1 13.52 -10.85 28.98
N MET A 2 14.68 -10.20 28.83
CA MET A 2 15.56 -9.88 29.98
C MET A 2 14.86 -8.94 30.97
N ASN A 3 15.37 -8.92 32.21
CA ASN A 3 14.91 -7.97 33.23
C ASN A 3 15.38 -6.52 32.96
N LEU A 4 16.27 -6.32 31.99
CA LEU A 4 16.86 -5.03 31.62
C LEU A 4 15.84 -3.86 31.46
N PRO A 5 14.66 -4.02 30.80
CA PRO A 5 13.67 -2.94 30.73
C PRO A 5 13.10 -2.53 32.09
N GLN A 6 12.93 -3.48 33.00
CA GLN A 6 12.45 -3.21 34.35
C GLN A 6 13.50 -2.51 35.18
N ASP A 7 14.75 -2.94 35.06
CA ASP A 7 15.88 -2.35 35.78
C ASP A 7 16.17 -0.92 35.29
N LEU A 8 16.02 -0.64 33.99
CA LEU A 8 16.07 0.73 33.46
C LEU A 8 14.96 1.61 34.04
N ALA A 9 13.74 1.08 34.16
CA ALA A 9 12.64 1.81 34.74
C ALA A 9 12.87 2.13 36.23
N MET A 10 13.42 1.18 36.99
CA MET A 10 13.78 1.37 38.41
C MET A 10 14.78 2.49 38.63
N VAL A 11 15.77 2.62 37.76
CA VAL A 11 16.79 3.69 37.84
C VAL A 11 16.37 4.96 37.08
N GLN A 12 15.09 5.11 36.77
CA GLN A 12 14.51 6.26 36.04
C GLN A 12 15.25 6.56 34.74
N SER A 13 15.73 5.54 34.05
CA SER A 13 16.44 5.65 32.79
C SER A 13 15.66 4.94 31.66
N ASN A 14 15.96 5.30 30.42
CA ASN A 14 15.32 4.72 29.25
C ASN A 14 16.34 4.12 28.27
N GLN A 15 15.83 3.31 27.31
CA GLN A 15 16.67 2.66 26.31
C GLN A 15 17.47 3.65 25.44
N ALA A 16 16.99 4.90 25.25
CA ALA A 16 17.69 5.90 24.47
C ALA A 16 18.91 6.48 25.24
N GLN A 17 18.83 6.58 26.56
CA GLN A 17 19.95 6.99 27.41
C GLN A 17 21.01 5.90 27.48
N LEU A 18 20.60 4.63 27.64
CA LEU A 18 21.48 3.49 27.59
C LEU A 18 22.19 3.38 26.24
N ALA A 19 21.47 3.54 25.14
CA ALA A 19 22.01 3.49 23.77
C ALA A 19 23.12 4.54 23.56
N ARG A 20 22.90 5.77 24.03
CA ARG A 20 23.91 6.84 24.00
C ARG A 20 25.14 6.52 24.82
N HIS A 21 24.96 5.94 26.01
CA HIS A 21 26.08 5.54 26.88
C HIS A 21 26.92 4.42 26.27
N LEU A 22 26.27 3.46 25.62
CA LEU A 22 26.94 2.32 24.97
C LEU A 22 27.53 2.65 23.60
N GLY A 23 27.16 3.79 22.98
CA GLY A 23 27.57 4.14 21.62
C GLY A 23 26.93 3.28 20.54
N ILE A 24 25.72 2.72 20.81
CA ILE A 24 24.97 1.88 19.88
C ILE A 24 23.59 2.45 19.58
N SER A 25 22.91 1.94 18.54
CA SER A 25 21.58 2.41 18.19
C SER A 25 20.53 1.99 19.24
N ARG A 26 19.45 2.75 19.39
CA ARG A 26 18.31 2.37 20.24
C ARG A 26 17.69 1.03 19.78
N ALA A 27 17.69 0.76 18.48
CA ALA A 27 17.23 -0.51 17.93
C ALA A 27 18.09 -1.68 18.44
N SER A 28 19.42 -1.51 18.50
CA SER A 28 20.32 -2.54 19.06
C SER A 28 20.03 -2.81 20.54
N VAL A 29 19.75 -1.79 21.34
CA VAL A 29 19.34 -1.97 22.76
C VAL A 29 18.02 -2.73 22.87
N THR A 30 17.06 -2.45 21.97
CA THR A 30 15.78 -3.18 21.92
C THR A 30 15.98 -4.64 21.54
N LEU A 31 16.86 -4.94 20.57
CA LEU A 31 17.22 -6.31 20.17
C LEU A 31 17.84 -7.09 21.33
N ILE A 32 18.75 -6.48 22.09
CA ILE A 32 19.35 -7.08 23.28
C ILE A 32 18.27 -7.37 24.33
N ALA A 33 17.46 -6.34 24.70
CA ALA A 33 16.52 -6.44 25.80
C ALA A 33 15.32 -7.37 25.53
N LYS A 34 14.87 -7.44 24.29
CA LYS A 34 13.63 -8.16 23.91
C LYS A 34 13.90 -9.54 23.30
N TYR A 35 14.95 -9.64 22.50
CA TYR A 35 15.23 -10.83 21.69
C TYR A 35 16.53 -11.53 22.01
N HIS A 36 17.34 -11.05 22.96
CA HIS A 36 18.67 -11.59 23.31
C HIS A 36 19.65 -11.61 22.14
N ILE A 37 19.47 -10.71 21.16
CA ILE A 37 20.34 -10.59 19.99
C ILE A 37 21.38 -9.51 20.26
N TRP A 38 22.65 -9.93 20.35
CA TRP A 38 23.78 -9.05 20.58
C TRP A 38 24.39 -8.58 19.26
N PRO A 39 24.72 -7.29 19.11
CA PRO A 39 25.32 -6.78 17.89
C PRO A 39 26.77 -7.31 17.73
N THR A 40 27.07 -7.86 16.55
CA THR A 40 28.38 -8.39 16.18
C THR A 40 29.18 -7.37 15.36
N THR A 41 29.48 -6.20 15.92
CA THR A 41 30.28 -5.17 15.24
C THR A 41 31.74 -5.26 15.72
N ARG A 42 32.73 -5.00 14.81
CA ARG A 42 34.14 -5.00 15.18
C ARG A 42 34.39 -4.14 16.42
N GLY A 43 34.91 -4.79 17.50
CA GLY A 43 35.23 -4.12 18.78
C GLY A 43 34.12 -4.12 19.84
N LEU A 44 32.95 -4.71 19.58
CA LEU A 44 31.84 -4.83 20.53
C LEU A 44 31.52 -6.32 20.73
N SER A 45 32.08 -6.93 21.80
CA SER A 45 31.69 -8.28 22.20
C SER A 45 30.49 -8.26 23.13
N GLU A 46 29.72 -9.36 23.19
CA GLU A 46 28.62 -9.53 24.14
C GLU A 46 29.07 -9.25 25.58
N GLN A 47 30.23 -9.81 25.96
CA GLN A 47 30.78 -9.67 27.29
C GLN A 47 31.06 -8.19 27.64
N LEU A 48 31.67 -7.45 26.71
CA LEU A 48 31.96 -6.02 26.90
C LEU A 48 30.66 -5.19 27.04
N LEU A 49 29.63 -5.55 26.27
CA LEU A 49 28.32 -4.88 26.36
C LEU A 49 27.61 -5.20 27.67
N ARG A 50 27.67 -6.43 28.17
CA ARG A 50 27.14 -6.81 29.49
C ARG A 50 27.83 -6.02 30.60
N GLU A 51 29.17 -5.93 30.57
CA GLU A 51 29.92 -5.13 31.52
C GLU A 51 29.55 -3.65 31.53
N ARG A 52 29.43 -3.04 30.34
CA ARG A 52 29.05 -1.63 30.22
C ARG A 52 27.60 -1.36 30.65
N ILE A 53 26.66 -2.27 30.36
CA ILE A 53 25.28 -2.18 30.82
C ILE A 53 25.23 -2.27 32.35
N SER A 54 25.96 -3.22 32.94
CA SER A 54 26.04 -3.38 34.39
C SER A 54 26.65 -2.15 35.07
N ALA A 55 27.72 -1.59 34.50
CA ALA A 55 28.36 -0.37 34.97
C ALA A 55 27.40 0.83 34.94
N PHE A 56 26.64 0.96 33.84
CA PHE A 56 25.62 2.01 33.71
C PHE A 56 24.51 1.91 34.77
N LEU A 57 23.96 0.69 34.96
CA LEU A 57 22.90 0.46 35.94
C LEU A 57 23.39 0.67 37.37
N LYS A 58 24.61 0.22 37.66
CA LYS A 58 25.28 0.44 38.97
C LYS A 58 25.49 1.93 39.24
N ALA A 59 25.98 2.67 38.24
CA ALA A 59 26.18 4.14 38.37
C ALA A 59 24.86 4.90 38.56
N LYS A 60 23.74 4.30 38.14
CA LYS A 60 22.39 4.85 38.33
C LYS A 60 21.71 4.40 39.61
N GLY A 61 22.38 3.58 40.43
CA GLY A 61 21.91 3.18 41.76
C GLY A 61 21.14 1.87 41.82
N LEU A 62 21.28 0.99 40.83
CA LEU A 62 20.65 -0.34 40.89
C LEU A 62 21.38 -1.19 41.95
N PRO A 63 20.64 -1.89 42.86
CA PRO A 63 21.22 -2.77 43.90
C PRO A 63 22.05 -3.91 43.30
N ALA A 64 23.19 -4.25 43.95
CA ALA A 64 24.10 -5.26 43.46
C ALA A 64 23.48 -6.66 43.26
N GLU A 65 22.54 -7.02 44.15
CA GLU A 65 21.81 -8.29 44.07
C GLU A 65 20.96 -8.40 42.79
N ARG A 66 20.50 -7.28 42.26
CA ARG A 66 19.67 -7.25 41.06
C ARG A 66 20.48 -7.15 39.78
N LEU A 67 21.70 -6.62 39.83
CA LEU A 67 22.61 -6.57 38.68
C LEU A 67 22.93 -7.96 38.13
N ALA A 68 23.05 -8.98 38.98
CA ALA A 68 23.29 -10.35 38.57
C ALA A 68 22.11 -10.92 37.75
N ALA A 69 20.88 -10.54 38.07
CA ALA A 69 19.68 -11.03 37.44
C ALA A 69 19.21 -10.18 36.22
N THR A 70 19.90 -9.08 35.88
CA THR A 70 19.52 -8.17 34.78
C THR A 70 19.43 -8.87 33.42
N PHE A 71 20.31 -9.83 33.20
CA PHE A 71 20.41 -10.57 31.93
C PHE A 71 19.64 -11.89 31.93
N ASP A 72 19.04 -12.28 33.07
CA ASP A 72 18.24 -13.48 33.17
C ASP A 72 16.84 -13.28 32.57
N GLU A 73 16.22 -14.36 32.15
CA GLU A 73 14.87 -14.32 31.65
C GLU A 73 13.88 -14.12 32.83
N ALA A 74 12.96 -13.15 32.68
CA ALA A 74 11.90 -12.96 33.66
C ALA A 74 11.04 -14.24 33.80
N PRO A 75 10.72 -14.70 35.04
CA PRO A 75 9.88 -15.87 35.29
C PRO A 75 8.53 -15.76 34.57
N ALA A 76 7.97 -16.89 34.11
CA ALA A 76 6.71 -16.91 33.37
C ALA A 76 5.54 -16.24 34.12
N ALA A 77 5.51 -16.33 35.46
CA ALA A 77 4.54 -15.66 36.32
C ALA A 77 4.67 -14.11 36.27
N ALA A 78 5.88 -13.58 36.15
CA ALA A 78 6.09 -12.13 36.01
C ALA A 78 5.67 -11.64 34.62
N ARG A 79 5.77 -12.49 33.58
CA ARG A 79 5.26 -12.21 32.22
C ARG A 79 3.72 -12.10 32.22
N ALA A 80 3.03 -13.03 32.87
CA ALA A 80 1.57 -13.02 33.01
C ALA A 80 1.08 -11.80 33.79
N ASN A 81 1.75 -11.44 34.89
CA ASN A 81 1.40 -10.27 35.69
C ASN A 81 1.70 -8.93 34.97
N ALA A 82 2.79 -8.86 34.18
CA ALA A 82 3.07 -7.67 33.38
C ALA A 82 2.06 -7.51 32.22
N GLN A 83 1.59 -8.61 31.64
CA GLN A 83 0.51 -8.58 30.63
C GLN A 83 -0.85 -8.22 31.28
N LEU A 84 -1.17 -8.76 32.46
CA LEU A 84 -2.38 -8.41 33.22
C LEU A 84 -2.35 -6.94 33.68
N GLN A 85 -1.21 -6.41 34.13
CA GLN A 85 -1.06 -5.01 34.50
C GLN A 85 -1.08 -4.07 33.27
N ALA A 86 -0.58 -4.49 32.11
CA ALA A 86 -0.71 -3.75 30.86
C ALA A 86 -2.18 -3.70 30.39
N MET A 87 -2.91 -4.83 30.52
CA MET A 87 -4.36 -4.90 30.26
C MET A 87 -5.17 -4.09 31.28
N ALA A 88 -4.82 -4.14 32.58
CA ALA A 88 -5.47 -3.37 33.61
C ALA A 88 -5.22 -1.85 33.49
N LYS A 89 -4.03 -1.43 33.08
CA LYS A 89 -3.75 -0.02 32.75
C LYS A 89 -4.49 0.46 31.49
N ALA A 90 -4.75 -0.44 30.54
CA ALA A 90 -5.59 -0.13 29.40
C ALA A 90 -7.08 0.02 29.80
N ASN A 91 -7.51 -0.66 30.89
CA ASN A 91 -8.89 -0.61 31.37
C ASN A 91 -9.16 0.44 32.44
N THR A 92 -8.15 1.10 33.05
CA THR A 92 -8.34 2.09 34.11
C THR A 92 -8.30 3.54 33.64
N SER A 93 -8.07 3.80 32.37
CA SER A 93 -8.40 5.09 31.75
C SER A 93 -9.89 5.10 31.41
N GLY A 94 -10.73 5.41 32.39
CA GLY A 94 -12.14 5.72 32.17
C GLY A 94 -12.28 6.91 31.22
N PRO A 95 -13.41 6.99 30.49
CA PRO A 95 -13.60 8.01 29.49
C PRO A 95 -13.59 9.41 30.14
N GLN A 96 -12.60 10.22 29.85
CA GLN A 96 -12.72 11.65 30.03
C GLN A 96 -13.73 12.17 28.99
N PRO A 97 -14.75 12.93 29.38
CA PRO A 97 -15.69 13.50 28.44
C PRO A 97 -14.95 14.61 27.64
N GLY A 98 -14.70 14.34 26.35
CA GLY A 98 -14.25 15.40 25.46
C GLY A 98 -13.09 15.13 24.52
N THR A 99 -12.60 13.90 24.37
CA THR A 99 -11.72 13.54 23.24
C THR A 99 -12.48 12.58 22.34
N THR A 100 -12.97 13.08 21.22
CA THR A 100 -13.30 12.27 20.05
C THR A 100 -12.03 11.48 19.72
N GLN A 101 -12.02 10.16 19.96
CA GLN A 101 -11.00 9.28 19.40
C GLN A 101 -11.13 9.42 17.90
N GLU A 102 -10.16 10.08 17.25
CA GLU A 102 -10.01 10.03 15.82
C GLU A 102 -9.79 8.54 15.47
N GLU A 103 -10.81 7.92 14.90
CA GLU A 103 -10.75 6.56 14.41
C GLU A 103 -9.65 6.52 13.35
N ASP A 104 -8.62 5.70 13.55
CA ASP A 104 -7.48 5.61 12.65
C ASP A 104 -7.95 4.98 11.33
N PRO A 105 -8.04 5.75 10.23
CA PRO A 105 -8.54 5.27 8.93
C PRO A 105 -7.68 4.15 8.35
N PHE A 106 -6.44 4.01 8.80
CA PHE A 106 -5.53 2.95 8.36
C PHE A 106 -5.93 1.55 8.83
N MET A 107 -6.80 1.42 9.84
CA MET A 107 -7.29 0.11 10.27
C MET A 107 -8.16 -0.60 9.21
N LEU A 108 -8.84 0.14 8.34
CA LEU A 108 -9.64 -0.41 7.25
C LEU A 108 -8.82 -0.85 6.03
N LEU A 109 -7.54 -0.49 5.96
CA LEU A 109 -6.63 -0.90 4.89
C LEU A 109 -5.99 -2.28 5.12
N ARG A 110 -6.10 -2.85 6.34
CA ARG A 110 -5.62 -4.21 6.60
C ARG A 110 -6.57 -5.21 5.96
N HIS A 111 -6.01 -6.16 5.20
CA HIS A 111 -6.78 -7.22 4.57
C HIS A 111 -7.46 -8.10 5.63
N HIS A 112 -8.77 -8.30 5.48
CA HIS A 112 -9.58 -9.19 6.29
C HIS A 112 -10.19 -10.27 5.39
N SER A 113 -10.21 -11.52 5.88
CA SER A 113 -10.85 -12.65 5.20
C SER A 113 -12.06 -13.14 5.99
N LEU A 114 -13.00 -13.78 5.29
CA LEU A 114 -14.14 -14.41 5.94
C LEU A 114 -13.69 -15.62 6.76
N SER A 115 -14.09 -15.63 8.04
CA SER A 115 -13.86 -16.77 8.93
C SER A 115 -14.65 -18.00 8.46
N SER A 116 -14.23 -19.19 8.90
CA SER A 116 -14.96 -20.42 8.62
C SER A 116 -16.39 -20.40 9.15
N ALA A 117 -16.60 -19.80 10.33
CA ALA A 117 -17.91 -19.60 10.92
C ALA A 117 -18.81 -18.69 10.06
N ALA A 118 -18.26 -17.58 9.54
CA ALA A 118 -19.01 -16.69 8.65
C ALA A 118 -19.34 -17.37 7.31
N ARG A 119 -18.43 -18.15 6.75
CA ARG A 119 -18.70 -18.93 5.52
C ARG A 119 -19.84 -19.93 5.73
N GLN A 120 -19.86 -20.64 6.84
CA GLN A 120 -20.94 -21.58 7.17
C GLN A 120 -22.26 -20.85 7.43
N HIS A 121 -22.23 -19.74 8.18
CA HIS A 121 -23.41 -18.96 8.53
C HIS A 121 -24.13 -18.40 7.30
N PHE A 122 -23.39 -17.79 6.37
CA PHE A 122 -23.90 -17.22 5.13
C PHE A 122 -23.94 -18.21 3.95
N LYS A 123 -23.55 -19.49 4.18
CA LYS A 123 -23.49 -20.56 3.17
C LYS A 123 -22.63 -20.17 1.95
N VAL A 124 -21.47 -19.55 2.21
CA VAL A 124 -20.54 -19.08 1.17
C VAL A 124 -19.46 -20.12 0.94
N LEU A 125 -19.35 -20.64 -0.26
CA LEU A 125 -18.27 -21.56 -0.65
C LEU A 125 -16.96 -20.82 -0.87
N ARG A 126 -17.00 -19.63 -1.51
CA ARG A 126 -15.85 -18.79 -1.85
C ARG A 126 -16.04 -17.40 -1.26
N ASP A 127 -14.97 -16.82 -0.73
CA ASP A 127 -15.00 -15.45 -0.21
C ASP A 127 -15.29 -14.47 -1.37
N PRO A 128 -16.38 -13.65 -1.31
CA PRO A 128 -16.75 -12.72 -2.36
C PRO A 128 -15.76 -11.58 -2.55
N PHE A 129 -14.92 -11.33 -1.54
CA PHE A 129 -14.01 -10.19 -1.48
C PHE A 129 -12.56 -10.53 -1.82
N VAL A 130 -12.28 -11.78 -2.22
CA VAL A 130 -10.96 -12.17 -2.74
C VAL A 130 -10.73 -11.54 -4.11
N ASP A 131 -9.50 -11.07 -4.34
CA ASP A 131 -9.08 -10.37 -5.57
C ASP A 131 -8.89 -11.28 -6.79
N GLU A 132 -9.32 -12.53 -6.73
CA GLU A 132 -9.27 -13.43 -7.88
C GLU A 132 -10.31 -13.01 -8.91
N MET A 133 -9.85 -12.42 -9.99
CA MET A 133 -10.63 -12.10 -11.18
C MET A 133 -10.16 -13.00 -12.31
N ASN A 134 -11.07 -13.75 -12.87
CA ASN A 134 -10.77 -14.70 -13.93
C ASN A 134 -11.31 -14.24 -15.30
N GLU A 135 -12.32 -13.37 -15.29
CA GLU A 135 -13.03 -12.94 -16.49
C GLU A 135 -13.36 -11.43 -16.41
N ASP A 136 -13.58 -10.80 -17.57
CA ASP A 136 -14.01 -9.39 -17.66
C ASP A 136 -15.32 -9.13 -16.89
N ALA A 137 -16.21 -10.13 -16.83
CA ALA A 137 -17.45 -10.06 -16.04
C ALA A 137 -17.22 -9.96 -14.52
N ASP A 138 -16.04 -10.33 -14.02
CA ASP A 138 -15.66 -10.20 -12.61
C ASP A 138 -15.33 -8.77 -12.21
N VAL A 139 -15.06 -7.91 -13.20
CA VAL A 139 -14.70 -6.51 -12.95
C VAL A 139 -15.98 -5.69 -12.80
N PHE A 140 -16.16 -5.09 -11.62
CA PHE A 140 -17.24 -4.14 -11.44
C PHE A 140 -16.96 -2.86 -12.22
N VAL A 141 -17.92 -2.42 -13.05
CA VAL A 141 -17.74 -1.29 -13.96
C VAL A 141 -18.80 -0.21 -13.68
N THR A 142 -18.33 0.99 -13.32
CA THR A 142 -19.10 2.23 -13.31
C THR A 142 -18.81 3.05 -14.58
N ASP A 143 -19.51 4.15 -14.79
CA ASP A 143 -19.21 5.04 -15.92
C ASP A 143 -17.79 5.63 -15.83
N ASP A 144 -17.34 5.98 -14.63
CA ASP A 144 -15.97 6.46 -14.40
C ASP A 144 -14.92 5.38 -14.72
N ILE A 145 -15.15 4.16 -14.25
CA ILE A 145 -14.26 3.02 -14.54
C ILE A 145 -14.25 2.72 -16.04
N ARG A 146 -15.41 2.80 -16.70
CA ARG A 146 -15.53 2.62 -18.15
C ARG A 146 -14.73 3.67 -18.92
N TYR A 147 -14.80 4.92 -18.47
CA TYR A 147 -13.99 6.01 -19.04
C TYR A 147 -12.49 5.75 -18.89
N VAL A 148 -12.03 5.39 -17.69
CA VAL A 148 -10.60 5.09 -17.45
C VAL A 148 -10.15 3.91 -18.32
N ARG A 149 -10.93 2.83 -18.39
CA ARG A 149 -10.66 1.68 -19.27
C ARG A 149 -10.54 2.10 -20.73
N ALA A 150 -11.47 2.93 -21.20
CA ALA A 150 -11.47 3.45 -22.57
C ALA A 150 -10.23 4.32 -22.84
N ALA A 151 -9.86 5.21 -21.92
CA ALA A 151 -8.66 6.05 -22.03
C ALA A 151 -7.38 5.20 -22.08
N MET A 152 -7.26 4.18 -21.22
CA MET A 152 -6.12 3.26 -21.24
C MET A 152 -6.01 2.50 -22.56
N ARG A 153 -7.12 1.92 -23.05
CA ARG A 153 -7.20 1.19 -24.34
C ARG A 153 -6.92 2.12 -25.52
N HIS A 154 -7.45 3.34 -25.49
CA HIS A 154 -7.19 4.35 -26.51
C HIS A 154 -5.69 4.71 -26.55
N THR A 155 -5.09 5.00 -25.40
CA THR A 155 -3.65 5.33 -25.29
C THR A 155 -2.79 4.18 -25.79
N ALA A 156 -3.12 2.93 -25.46
CA ALA A 156 -2.38 1.75 -25.94
C ALA A 156 -2.49 1.57 -27.46
N ARG A 157 -3.67 1.84 -28.06
CA ARG A 157 -3.91 1.70 -29.52
C ARG A 157 -3.37 2.87 -30.34
N HIS A 158 -3.58 4.10 -29.90
CA HIS A 158 -3.40 5.27 -30.74
C HIS A 158 -2.18 6.12 -30.39
N GLY A 159 -1.52 5.79 -29.31
CA GLY A 159 -0.45 6.60 -28.76
C GLY A 159 -0.98 7.61 -27.74
N GLY A 160 -0.09 8.11 -26.93
CA GLY A 160 -0.42 9.07 -25.89
C GLY A 160 0.40 8.85 -24.62
N MET A 161 0.21 9.74 -23.68
CA MET A 161 0.73 9.63 -22.33
C MET A 161 -0.43 9.83 -21.36
N LEU A 162 -0.70 8.83 -20.54
CA LEU A 162 -1.82 8.79 -19.61
C LEU A 162 -1.32 8.53 -18.19
N ALA A 163 -1.80 9.31 -17.24
CA ALA A 163 -1.64 9.09 -15.82
C ALA A 163 -2.98 8.69 -15.18
N VAL A 164 -3.06 7.51 -14.61
CA VAL A 164 -4.22 7.02 -13.86
C VAL A 164 -3.92 7.16 -12.38
N VAL A 165 -4.74 7.92 -11.68
CA VAL A 165 -4.57 8.21 -10.26
C VAL A 165 -5.75 7.64 -9.48
N ALA A 166 -5.45 6.86 -8.46
CA ALA A 166 -6.45 6.35 -7.51
C ALA A 166 -5.81 6.14 -6.14
N GLU A 167 -6.61 6.24 -5.09
CA GLU A 167 -6.19 5.90 -3.73
C GLU A 167 -5.79 4.42 -3.59
N SER A 168 -5.13 4.11 -2.47
CA SER A 168 -4.82 2.73 -2.10
C SER A 168 -6.11 1.90 -2.03
N GLY A 169 -6.08 0.71 -2.63
CA GLY A 169 -7.28 -0.13 -2.71
C GLY A 169 -8.39 0.35 -3.64
N GLY A 170 -8.13 1.36 -4.49
CA GLY A 170 -9.06 1.89 -5.48
C GLY A 170 -9.24 1.04 -6.74
N GLY A 171 -8.55 -0.10 -6.89
CA GLY A 171 -8.69 -0.98 -8.05
C GLY A 171 -7.66 -0.74 -9.17
N LYS A 172 -6.53 -0.06 -8.88
CA LYS A 172 -5.45 0.21 -9.85
C LYS A 172 -4.93 -1.05 -10.54
N SER A 173 -4.57 -2.04 -9.75
CA SER A 173 -4.04 -3.32 -10.28
C SER A 173 -5.08 -4.09 -11.09
N THR A 174 -6.37 -3.94 -10.75
CA THR A 174 -7.48 -4.49 -11.55
C THR A 174 -7.50 -3.87 -12.95
N LEU A 175 -7.38 -2.55 -13.06
CA LEU A 175 -7.35 -1.85 -14.35
C LEU A 175 -6.14 -2.23 -15.20
N ARG A 176 -5.00 -2.46 -14.55
CA ARG A 176 -3.80 -2.97 -15.24
C ARG A 176 -4.05 -4.37 -15.81
N HIS A 177 -4.56 -5.29 -14.99
CA HIS A 177 -4.86 -6.65 -15.43
C HIS A 177 -5.91 -6.65 -16.55
N ASP A 178 -6.95 -5.84 -16.43
CA ASP A 178 -7.98 -5.66 -17.47
C ASP A 178 -7.39 -5.19 -18.81
N LEU A 179 -6.46 -4.23 -18.79
CA LEU A 179 -5.81 -3.77 -20.01
C LEU A 179 -4.99 -4.89 -20.67
N ILE A 180 -4.24 -5.65 -19.88
CA ILE A 180 -3.40 -6.74 -20.38
C ILE A 180 -4.29 -7.88 -20.92
N ASP A 181 -5.32 -8.26 -20.18
CA ASP A 181 -6.27 -9.28 -20.60
C ASP A 181 -6.98 -8.88 -21.89
N TRP A 182 -7.44 -7.64 -21.99
CA TRP A 182 -8.04 -7.12 -23.21
C TRP A 182 -7.07 -7.18 -24.41
N ILE A 183 -5.80 -6.80 -24.26
CA ILE A 183 -4.80 -6.90 -25.34
C ILE A 183 -4.64 -8.35 -25.80
N ASN A 184 -4.56 -9.30 -24.85
CA ASN A 184 -4.36 -10.71 -25.15
C ASN A 184 -5.59 -11.35 -25.80
N THR A 185 -6.79 -11.08 -25.27
CA THR A 185 -8.06 -11.67 -25.75
C THR A 185 -8.47 -11.14 -27.11
N THR A 186 -8.26 -9.84 -27.36
CA THR A 186 -8.60 -9.23 -28.66
C THR A 186 -7.51 -9.43 -29.72
N GLY A 187 -6.34 -9.96 -29.33
CA GLY A 187 -5.22 -10.17 -30.27
C GLY A 187 -4.63 -8.87 -30.81
N GLU A 188 -4.71 -7.78 -30.05
CA GLU A 188 -4.14 -6.51 -30.47
C GLU A 188 -2.62 -6.63 -30.68
N PRO A 189 -2.05 -6.07 -31.77
CA PRO A 189 -0.62 -6.12 -32.01
C PRO A 189 0.15 -5.13 -31.12
N ILE A 190 -0.10 -5.21 -29.80
CA ILE A 190 0.47 -4.30 -28.79
C ILE A 190 1.41 -5.10 -27.90
N THR A 191 2.67 -4.67 -27.82
CA THR A 191 3.64 -5.19 -26.86
C THR A 191 3.60 -4.34 -25.60
N VAL A 192 3.20 -4.97 -24.47
CA VAL A 192 3.22 -4.31 -23.16
C VAL A 192 4.63 -4.40 -22.59
N VAL A 193 5.15 -3.30 -22.15
CA VAL A 193 6.46 -3.18 -21.49
C VAL A 193 6.22 -2.80 -20.04
N GLU A 194 6.47 -3.73 -19.14
CA GLU A 194 6.39 -3.49 -17.70
C GLU A 194 7.81 -3.54 -17.11
N PRO A 195 8.38 -2.40 -16.73
CA PRO A 195 9.64 -2.40 -16.01
C PRO A 195 9.48 -3.10 -14.66
N TYR A 196 10.42 -3.96 -14.30
CA TYR A 196 10.39 -4.63 -13.00
C TYR A 196 10.57 -3.61 -11.87
N VAL A 197 9.56 -3.49 -11.02
CA VAL A 197 9.46 -2.53 -9.92
C VAL A 197 9.83 -3.15 -8.56
N VAL A 198 10.11 -4.46 -8.53
CA VAL A 198 10.35 -5.27 -7.30
C VAL A 198 11.48 -4.72 -6.39
N GLY A 199 12.24 -3.73 -6.83
CA GLY A 199 13.25 -3.04 -6.02
C GLY A 199 12.96 -1.55 -5.79
N MET A 200 11.77 -1.07 -6.18
CA MET A 200 11.39 0.33 -6.01
C MET A 200 10.75 0.53 -4.63
N GLU A 201 11.53 0.44 -3.59
CA GLU A 201 11.13 0.99 -2.30
C GLU A 201 11.70 2.41 -2.17
N ASP A 202 10.86 3.34 -1.73
CA ASP A 202 11.19 4.74 -1.44
C ASP A 202 12.10 4.87 -0.18
N SER A 203 12.87 3.85 0.08
CA SER A 203 13.79 3.78 1.20
C SER A 203 15.17 4.24 0.74
N HIS A 204 15.55 5.42 1.18
CA HIS A 204 16.91 6.00 1.04
C HIS A 204 18.06 5.08 1.49
N ARG A 205 17.79 3.88 1.95
CA ARG A 205 18.79 2.94 2.45
C ARG A 205 18.90 1.60 1.73
N LYS A 206 17.89 1.13 0.98
CA LYS A 206 17.95 -0.22 0.35
C LYS A 206 17.22 -0.39 -0.99
N GLY A 207 16.44 0.58 -1.49
CA GLY A 207 15.77 0.49 -2.77
C GLY A 207 16.43 1.41 -3.81
N ARG A 208 16.57 0.94 -5.05
CA ARG A 208 17.02 1.74 -6.18
C ARG A 208 15.80 2.25 -6.94
N ALA A 209 15.62 3.56 -7.04
CA ALA A 209 14.57 4.14 -7.86
C ALA A 209 14.69 3.69 -9.32
N LEU A 210 13.56 3.46 -10.01
CA LEU A 210 13.54 3.15 -11.43
C LEU A 210 14.18 4.30 -12.22
N MET A 211 15.21 3.99 -12.98
CA MET A 211 15.92 4.97 -13.79
C MET A 211 15.60 4.78 -15.28
N ALA A 212 15.86 5.81 -16.07
CA ALA A 212 15.68 5.77 -17.53
C ALA A 212 16.43 4.60 -18.20
N VAL A 213 17.59 4.21 -17.66
CA VAL A 213 18.38 3.07 -18.16
C VAL A 213 17.66 1.74 -17.92
N ASP A 214 16.96 1.60 -16.81
CA ASP A 214 16.19 0.40 -16.46
C ASP A 214 14.98 0.27 -17.39
N ILE A 215 14.28 1.37 -17.64
CA ILE A 215 13.17 1.45 -18.61
C ILE A 215 13.66 1.07 -20.01
N THR A 216 14.80 1.64 -20.45
CA THR A 216 15.39 1.30 -21.76
C THR A 216 15.68 -0.20 -21.86
N GLY A 217 16.25 -0.80 -20.82
CA GLY A 217 16.49 -2.25 -20.79
C GLY A 217 15.23 -3.08 -20.81
N ALA A 218 14.17 -2.65 -20.12
CA ALA A 218 12.87 -3.31 -20.12
C ALA A 218 12.23 -3.29 -21.52
N VAL A 219 12.26 -2.14 -22.20
CA VAL A 219 11.77 -2.00 -23.59
C VAL A 219 12.50 -2.96 -24.53
N ILE A 220 13.83 -3.01 -24.48
CA ILE A 220 14.62 -3.89 -25.33
C ILE A 220 14.23 -5.35 -25.10
N ARG A 221 14.14 -5.79 -23.85
CA ARG A 221 13.77 -7.17 -23.50
C ARG A 221 12.33 -7.52 -23.88
N ALA A 222 11.40 -6.58 -23.79
CA ALA A 222 10.01 -6.82 -24.19
C ALA A 222 9.85 -6.94 -25.71
N VAL A 223 10.61 -6.14 -26.48
CA VAL A 223 10.57 -6.20 -27.95
C VAL A 223 11.35 -7.40 -28.49
N SER A 224 12.45 -7.77 -27.84
CA SER A 224 13.28 -8.92 -28.22
C SER A 224 13.87 -9.63 -26.99
N PRO A 225 13.21 -10.66 -26.46
CA PRO A 225 13.60 -11.33 -25.22
C PRO A 225 15.03 -11.90 -25.20
N GLY A 226 15.61 -12.21 -26.35
CA GLY A 226 16.96 -12.75 -26.48
C GLY A 226 18.05 -11.70 -26.71
N ALA A 227 17.72 -10.41 -26.79
CA ALA A 227 18.68 -9.39 -27.12
C ALA A 227 19.63 -9.07 -25.94
N SER A 228 20.94 -9.08 -26.21
CA SER A 228 21.93 -8.60 -25.26
C SER A 228 21.91 -7.05 -25.19
N LEU A 229 21.95 -6.52 -23.96
CA LEU A 229 21.96 -5.07 -23.75
C LEU A 229 23.35 -4.49 -24.03
N ARG A 230 23.42 -3.40 -24.82
CA ARG A 230 24.64 -2.65 -25.00
C ARG A 230 25.11 -2.05 -23.68
N GLN A 231 26.42 -1.96 -23.47
CA GLN A 231 26.99 -1.47 -22.21
C GLN A 231 26.84 0.04 -22.03
N SER A 232 27.14 0.80 -23.07
CA SER A 232 26.99 2.26 -23.06
C SER A 232 25.51 2.66 -23.01
N ALA A 233 25.16 3.64 -22.20
CA ALA A 233 23.81 4.16 -22.10
C ALA A 233 23.30 4.74 -23.43
N GLN A 234 24.21 5.41 -24.19
CA GLN A 234 23.90 5.96 -25.49
C GLN A 234 23.61 4.85 -26.51
N ASP A 235 24.49 3.83 -26.60
CA ASP A 235 24.28 2.71 -27.53
C ASP A 235 23.03 1.90 -27.18
N ARG A 236 22.73 1.78 -25.90
CA ARG A 236 21.49 1.12 -25.44
C ARG A 236 20.26 1.91 -25.84
N ALA A 237 20.28 3.25 -25.74
CA ALA A 237 19.18 4.09 -26.20
C ALA A 237 19.00 4.00 -27.72
N ALA A 238 20.09 4.01 -28.49
CA ALA A 238 20.06 3.79 -29.94
C ALA A 238 19.55 2.40 -30.31
N GLN A 239 19.99 1.35 -29.59
CA GLN A 239 19.50 -0.01 -29.74
C GLN A 239 17.98 -0.08 -29.55
N MET A 240 17.48 0.48 -28.44
CA MET A 240 16.04 0.55 -28.15
C MET A 240 15.27 1.24 -29.27
N HIS A 241 15.72 2.42 -29.71
CA HIS A 241 15.06 3.18 -30.79
C HIS A 241 14.97 2.38 -32.08
N ASN A 242 16.08 1.78 -32.51
CA ASN A 242 16.11 0.95 -33.72
C ASN A 242 15.19 -0.26 -33.63
N MET A 243 15.14 -0.91 -32.47
CA MET A 243 14.26 -2.07 -32.24
C MET A 243 12.79 -1.69 -32.25
N LEU A 244 12.43 -0.60 -31.59
CA LEU A 244 11.05 -0.07 -31.61
C LEU A 244 10.64 0.29 -33.03
N LYS A 245 11.53 0.94 -33.80
CA LYS A 245 11.30 1.30 -35.20
C LYS A 245 11.07 0.06 -36.07
N ALA A 246 11.94 -0.94 -36.00
CA ALA A 246 11.81 -2.20 -36.74
C ALA A 246 10.50 -2.94 -36.37
N SER A 247 10.17 -2.99 -35.09
CA SER A 247 8.93 -3.60 -34.62
C SER A 247 7.69 -2.82 -35.06
N ALA A 248 7.75 -1.49 -35.10
CA ALA A 248 6.65 -0.65 -35.58
C ALA A 248 6.43 -0.78 -37.10
N GLN A 249 7.48 -1.05 -37.89
CA GLN A 249 7.39 -1.26 -39.33
C GLN A 249 6.64 -2.55 -39.69
N VAL A 250 6.68 -3.60 -38.83
CA VAL A 250 5.87 -4.81 -38.98
C VAL A 250 4.49 -4.69 -38.34
N GLY A 251 4.03 -3.47 -38.03
CA GLY A 251 2.68 -3.19 -37.55
C GLY A 251 2.48 -3.30 -36.04
N ARG A 252 3.51 -3.61 -35.26
CA ARG A 252 3.39 -3.68 -33.80
C ARG A 252 3.37 -2.30 -33.16
N ARG A 253 2.71 -2.19 -32.02
CA ARG A 253 2.67 -1.01 -31.15
C ARG A 253 3.28 -1.36 -29.81
N HIS A 254 3.71 -0.36 -29.07
CA HIS A 254 4.35 -0.58 -27.78
C HIS A 254 3.75 0.37 -26.74
N VAL A 255 3.43 -0.18 -25.57
CA VAL A 255 2.95 0.59 -24.43
C VAL A 255 3.84 0.31 -23.21
N LEU A 256 4.41 1.38 -22.66
CA LEU A 256 5.13 1.37 -21.40
C LEU A 256 4.10 1.54 -20.29
N LEU A 257 3.96 0.53 -19.45
CA LEU A 257 3.04 0.51 -18.33
C LEU A 257 3.82 0.49 -17.01
N ILE A 258 3.69 1.53 -16.20
CA ILE A 258 4.40 1.67 -14.93
C ILE A 258 3.38 1.77 -13.80
N GLU A 259 3.35 0.77 -12.92
CA GLU A 259 2.62 0.84 -11.66
C GLU A 259 3.43 1.57 -10.58
N GLU A 260 2.77 1.92 -9.50
CA GLU A 260 3.34 2.64 -8.34
C GLU A 260 4.15 3.90 -8.77
N ALA A 261 3.68 4.57 -9.83
CA ALA A 261 4.39 5.70 -10.42
C ALA A 261 4.54 6.90 -9.48
N HIS A 262 3.82 6.93 -8.37
CA HIS A 262 4.02 7.90 -7.29
C HIS A 262 5.39 7.74 -6.60
N ALA A 263 6.00 6.54 -6.65
CA ALA A 263 7.35 6.29 -6.14
C ALA A 263 8.45 6.74 -7.12
N LEU A 264 8.11 7.12 -8.38
CA LEU A 264 9.11 7.59 -9.35
C LEU A 264 9.77 8.89 -8.88
N ALA A 265 11.09 8.94 -9.04
CA ALA A 265 11.83 10.18 -8.83
C ALA A 265 11.51 11.21 -9.93
N VAL A 266 11.52 12.49 -9.58
CA VAL A 266 11.25 13.59 -10.54
C VAL A 266 12.12 13.53 -11.79
N PRO A 267 13.43 13.22 -11.72
CA PRO A 267 14.25 13.04 -12.91
C PRO A 267 13.74 11.93 -13.85
N THR A 268 13.24 10.82 -13.31
CA THR A 268 12.67 9.75 -14.13
C THR A 268 11.38 10.18 -14.80
N LEU A 269 10.50 10.91 -14.10
CA LEU A 269 9.30 11.50 -14.71
C LEU A 269 9.67 12.43 -15.88
N LYS A 270 10.69 13.28 -15.74
CA LYS A 270 11.20 14.13 -16.83
C LYS A 270 11.67 13.30 -18.03
N HIS A 271 12.32 12.18 -17.78
CA HIS A 271 12.79 11.30 -18.86
C HIS A 271 11.63 10.62 -19.61
N LEU A 272 10.45 10.43 -19.02
CA LEU A 272 9.28 9.86 -19.71
C LEU A 272 8.90 10.71 -20.95
N LYS A 273 9.07 12.04 -20.89
CA LYS A 273 8.89 12.89 -22.08
C LYS A 273 9.76 12.44 -23.24
N ARG A 274 11.04 12.12 -22.99
CA ARG A 274 11.99 11.70 -24.04
C ARG A 274 11.58 10.35 -24.64
N PHE A 275 11.07 9.42 -23.84
CA PHE A 275 10.53 8.15 -24.32
C PHE A 275 9.26 8.38 -25.18
N TYR A 276 8.38 9.28 -24.76
CA TYR A 276 7.19 9.65 -25.52
C TYR A 276 7.52 10.34 -26.86
N GLU A 277 8.62 11.08 -26.92
CA GLU A 277 9.08 11.78 -28.14
C GLU A 277 9.73 10.84 -29.16
N LEU A 278 9.99 9.57 -28.84
CA LEU A 278 10.50 8.59 -29.80
C LEU A 278 9.49 8.39 -30.94
N GLN A 279 9.96 8.61 -32.17
CA GLN A 279 9.10 8.55 -33.35
C GLN A 279 9.86 8.07 -34.59
N ASP A 280 9.11 7.53 -35.56
CA ASP A 280 9.57 7.27 -36.93
C ASP A 280 8.68 8.07 -37.90
N GLY A 281 9.19 9.16 -38.44
CA GLY A 281 8.38 10.16 -39.12
C GLY A 281 7.33 10.76 -38.16
N PHE A 282 6.06 10.68 -38.52
CA PHE A 282 4.94 11.15 -37.70
C PHE A 282 4.41 10.10 -36.70
N LYS A 283 4.90 8.85 -36.78
CA LYS A 283 4.42 7.74 -35.98
C LYS A 283 5.15 7.70 -34.63
N LYS A 284 4.41 7.81 -33.53
CA LYS A 284 4.94 7.56 -32.19
C LYS A 284 5.27 6.09 -32.03
N LEU A 285 6.43 5.79 -31.44
CA LEU A 285 6.92 4.43 -31.25
C LEU A 285 6.55 3.84 -29.91
N LEU A 286 6.27 4.68 -28.91
CA LEU A 286 5.97 4.24 -27.53
C LEU A 286 4.85 5.08 -26.94
N SER A 287 3.80 4.42 -26.48
CA SER A 287 2.76 4.98 -25.61
C SER A 287 3.17 4.82 -24.16
N ILE A 288 2.70 5.69 -23.28
CA ILE A 288 3.07 5.63 -21.86
C ILE A 288 1.79 5.68 -21.01
N ILE A 289 1.61 4.69 -20.14
CA ILE A 289 0.57 4.66 -19.12
C ILE A 289 1.27 4.54 -17.77
N ILE A 290 1.04 5.50 -16.90
CA ILE A 290 1.55 5.49 -15.52
C ILE A 290 0.37 5.42 -14.55
N ILE A 291 0.45 4.51 -13.60
CA ILE A 291 -0.60 4.27 -12.60
C ILE A 291 -0.01 4.54 -11.22
N GLY A 292 -0.67 5.37 -10.41
CA GLY A 292 -0.17 5.72 -9.09
C GLY A 292 -1.25 6.16 -8.11
N GLN A 293 -0.80 6.47 -6.90
CA GLN A 293 -1.65 7.02 -5.84
C GLN A 293 -1.77 8.55 -5.99
N THR A 294 -2.52 9.19 -5.13
CA THR A 294 -2.79 10.63 -5.17
C THR A 294 -1.52 11.49 -5.07
N GLU A 295 -0.42 10.96 -4.54
CA GLU A 295 0.90 11.62 -4.58
C GLU A 295 1.42 11.82 -6.00
N LEU A 296 1.04 10.94 -6.94
CA LEU A 296 1.39 11.11 -8.36
C LEU A 296 0.76 12.38 -8.94
N GLU A 297 -0.49 12.68 -8.58
CA GLU A 297 -1.16 13.91 -8.98
C GLU A 297 -0.41 15.15 -8.45
N LYS A 298 0.00 15.12 -7.19
CA LYS A 298 0.78 16.21 -6.58
C LYS A 298 2.12 16.40 -7.31
N LYS A 299 2.79 15.31 -7.70
CA LYS A 299 4.03 15.35 -8.50
C LYS A 299 3.80 15.90 -9.90
N LEU A 300 2.66 15.56 -10.54
CA LEU A 300 2.27 16.03 -11.88
C LEU A 300 1.47 17.33 -11.85
N SER A 301 1.53 18.09 -10.76
CA SER A 301 0.86 19.39 -10.66
C SER A 301 1.48 20.40 -11.63
N GLU A 302 0.62 21.21 -12.27
CA GLU A 302 1.03 22.34 -13.14
C GLU A 302 1.90 23.37 -12.39
N HIS A 303 1.80 23.41 -11.06
CA HIS A 303 2.61 24.28 -10.21
C HIS A 303 4.05 23.78 -10.04
N ASN A 304 4.36 22.54 -10.45
CA ASN A 304 5.70 22.00 -10.39
C ASN A 304 6.46 22.30 -11.69
N PRO A 305 7.37 23.31 -11.71
CA PRO A 305 8.07 23.71 -12.93
C PRO A 305 8.93 22.59 -13.50
N GLU A 306 9.34 21.64 -12.65
CA GLU A 306 10.23 20.56 -13.05
C GLU A 306 9.58 19.54 -13.98
N VAL A 307 8.26 19.34 -13.88
CA VAL A 307 7.51 18.34 -14.67
C VAL A 307 6.55 18.97 -15.67
N ARG A 308 6.54 20.31 -15.82
CA ARG A 308 5.61 21.04 -16.70
C ARG A 308 5.52 20.44 -18.11
N GLU A 309 6.65 20.06 -18.69
CA GLU A 309 6.67 19.50 -20.04
C GLU A 309 6.05 18.10 -20.13
N VAL A 310 6.07 17.34 -19.04
CA VAL A 310 5.39 16.05 -18.94
C VAL A 310 3.90 16.27 -18.79
N VAL A 311 3.50 17.18 -17.91
CA VAL A 311 2.09 17.51 -17.63
C VAL A 311 1.37 17.97 -18.91
N GLN A 312 2.02 18.79 -19.74
CA GLN A 312 1.44 19.26 -21.01
C GLN A 312 1.15 18.14 -22.04
N ARG A 313 1.75 16.97 -21.87
CA ARG A 313 1.60 15.82 -22.78
C ARG A 313 0.87 14.65 -22.17
N CYS A 314 0.58 14.74 -20.88
CA CYS A 314 -0.02 13.66 -20.08
C CYS A 314 -1.47 13.98 -19.77
N GLU A 315 -2.37 13.16 -20.27
CA GLU A 315 -3.76 13.17 -19.76
C GLU A 315 -3.79 12.58 -18.36
N LEU A 316 -4.43 13.28 -17.43
CA LEU A 316 -4.58 12.81 -16.06
C LEU A 316 -6.02 12.41 -15.81
N VAL A 317 -6.23 11.14 -15.47
CA VAL A 317 -7.54 10.58 -15.18
C VAL A 317 -7.55 10.06 -13.75
N LYS A 318 -8.60 10.42 -13.01
CA LYS A 318 -8.80 9.98 -11.63
C LYS A 318 -9.86 8.90 -11.55
N LEU A 319 -9.61 7.91 -10.73
CA LEU A 319 -10.60 6.92 -10.34
C LEU A 319 -11.22 7.35 -9.01
N PRO A 320 -12.49 7.79 -9.02
CA PRO A 320 -13.14 8.27 -7.81
C PRO A 320 -13.54 7.13 -6.87
N PRO A 321 -13.86 7.42 -5.60
CA PRO A 321 -14.49 6.45 -4.71
C PRO A 321 -15.87 6.03 -5.22
N LEU A 322 -16.33 4.86 -4.77
CA LEU A 322 -17.58 4.24 -5.26
C LEU A 322 -18.85 4.89 -4.72
N ASP A 323 -18.80 5.77 -3.78
CA ASP A 323 -19.92 6.51 -3.13
C ASP A 323 -21.35 6.02 -3.46
N ASN A 324 -21.92 6.51 -4.56
CA ASN A 324 -23.26 6.14 -4.99
C ASN A 324 -23.36 4.71 -5.55
N HIS A 325 -22.24 4.07 -5.83
CA HIS A 325 -22.17 2.74 -6.42
C HIS A 325 -21.91 1.63 -5.39
N VAL A 326 -21.80 1.94 -4.08
CA VAL A 326 -21.51 0.95 -3.01
C VAL A 326 -22.50 -0.22 -3.04
N GLN A 327 -23.80 0.05 -3.19
CA GLN A 327 -24.82 -1.01 -3.25
C GLN A 327 -24.64 -1.90 -4.48
N ALA A 328 -24.46 -1.30 -5.66
CA ALA A 328 -24.27 -2.03 -6.91
C ALA A 328 -22.97 -2.86 -6.87
N TYR A 329 -21.91 -2.29 -6.30
CA TYR A 329 -20.64 -2.98 -6.10
C TYR A 329 -20.77 -4.21 -5.20
N LEU A 330 -21.41 -4.08 -4.04
CA LEU A 330 -21.63 -5.18 -3.11
C LEU A 330 -22.54 -6.25 -3.71
N ARG A 331 -23.60 -5.84 -4.42
CA ARG A 331 -24.47 -6.76 -5.14
C ARG A 331 -23.66 -7.58 -6.15
N HIS A 332 -22.86 -6.94 -6.99
CA HIS A 332 -21.99 -7.61 -7.96
C HIS A 332 -21.03 -8.60 -7.28
N LYS A 333 -20.38 -8.20 -6.18
CA LYS A 333 -19.44 -9.07 -5.44
C LYS A 333 -20.12 -10.30 -4.82
N LEU A 334 -21.31 -10.14 -4.25
CA LEU A 334 -22.07 -11.23 -3.63
C LEU A 334 -22.68 -12.18 -4.68
N GLU A 335 -23.25 -11.65 -5.76
CA GLU A 335 -23.86 -12.44 -6.83
C GLU A 335 -22.83 -13.32 -7.55
N ARG A 336 -21.58 -12.88 -7.71
CA ARG A 336 -20.48 -13.70 -8.25
C ARG A 336 -20.27 -15.02 -7.50
N VAL A 337 -20.58 -15.06 -6.21
CA VAL A 337 -20.44 -16.28 -5.39
C VAL A 337 -21.79 -16.96 -5.11
N GLY A 338 -22.84 -16.57 -5.85
CA GLY A 338 -24.18 -17.15 -5.74
C GLY A 338 -25.00 -16.66 -4.57
N LEU A 339 -24.61 -15.55 -3.92
CA LEU A 339 -25.35 -14.95 -2.82
C LEU A 339 -26.27 -13.84 -3.31
N GLN A 340 -27.50 -13.84 -2.81
CA GLN A 340 -28.42 -12.70 -3.01
C GLN A 340 -28.05 -11.57 -2.06
N PHE A 341 -27.90 -10.35 -2.60
CA PHE A 341 -27.56 -9.16 -1.82
C PHE A 341 -28.49 -8.98 -0.60
N ASP A 342 -29.80 -9.04 -0.82
CA ASP A 342 -30.82 -8.82 0.22
C ASP A 342 -30.89 -9.95 1.26
N ALA A 343 -30.29 -11.10 1.01
CA ALA A 343 -30.14 -12.18 1.99
C ALA A 343 -28.99 -11.92 2.98
N VAL A 344 -27.97 -11.17 2.56
CA VAL A 344 -26.76 -10.90 3.36
C VAL A 344 -26.80 -9.51 3.99
N MET A 345 -27.27 -8.51 3.25
CA MET A 345 -27.25 -7.09 3.65
C MET A 345 -28.66 -6.61 4.01
N ALA A 346 -28.78 -5.93 5.14
CA ALA A 346 -30.00 -5.21 5.51
C ALA A 346 -30.09 -3.87 4.74
N PRO A 347 -31.29 -3.30 4.57
CA PRO A 347 -31.48 -2.06 3.78
C PRO A 347 -30.71 -0.86 4.32
N ASP A 348 -30.48 -0.78 5.63
CA ASP A 348 -29.77 0.28 6.35
C ASP A 348 -28.23 0.16 6.29
N ALA A 349 -27.71 -1.00 5.88
CA ALA A 349 -26.28 -1.29 5.91
C ALA A 349 -25.50 -0.43 4.92
N VAL A 350 -26.01 -0.18 3.72
CA VAL A 350 -25.32 0.58 2.67
C VAL A 350 -25.08 2.03 3.11
N GLU A 351 -26.09 2.67 3.69
CA GLU A 351 -25.95 4.04 4.18
C GLU A 351 -25.00 4.11 5.37
N ALA A 352 -25.03 3.11 6.25
CA ALA A 352 -24.06 3.01 7.34
C ALA A 352 -22.61 2.86 6.82
N ILE A 353 -22.38 2.08 5.74
CA ILE A 353 -21.06 1.96 5.10
C ILE A 353 -20.61 3.33 4.58
N ARG A 354 -21.46 4.04 3.84
CA ARG A 354 -21.14 5.37 3.31
C ARG A 354 -20.83 6.37 4.41
N ALA A 355 -21.65 6.41 5.45
CA ALA A 355 -21.45 7.30 6.59
C ALA A 355 -20.14 7.01 7.33
N THR A 356 -19.83 5.72 7.53
CA THR A 356 -18.61 5.27 8.21
C THR A 356 -17.35 5.59 7.40
N LEU A 357 -17.40 5.47 6.08
CA LEU A 357 -16.25 5.71 5.19
C LEU A 357 -16.12 7.18 4.75
N ARG A 358 -16.94 8.09 5.27
CA ARG A 358 -16.76 9.54 5.11
C ARG A 358 -16.02 10.08 6.32
N GLN A 359 -14.92 10.77 6.07
CA GLN A 359 -14.09 11.36 7.11
C GLN A 359 -13.87 12.84 6.88
N ALA A 360 -13.83 13.60 7.97
CA ALA A 360 -13.38 14.98 7.95
C ALA A 360 -11.86 15.03 8.01
N VAL A 361 -11.21 15.38 6.91
CA VAL A 361 -9.76 15.56 6.86
C VAL A 361 -9.45 17.05 7.02
N ALA A 362 -8.57 17.39 7.97
CA ALA A 362 -8.11 18.76 8.14
C ALA A 362 -7.08 19.11 7.05
N GLU A 363 -7.47 19.93 6.10
CA GLU A 363 -6.57 20.45 5.06
C GLU A 363 -6.14 21.88 5.41
N THR A 364 -4.84 22.16 5.32
CA THR A 364 -4.33 23.52 5.52
C THR A 364 -4.24 24.21 4.16
N VAL A 365 -5.23 25.03 3.84
CA VAL A 365 -5.26 25.85 2.64
C VAL A 365 -4.90 27.28 3.01
N ARG A 366 -3.82 27.82 2.42
CA ARG A 366 -3.33 29.21 2.66
C ARG A 366 -3.14 29.56 4.13
N GLY A 367 -2.67 28.59 4.95
CA GLY A 367 -2.42 28.83 6.39
C GLY A 367 -3.66 28.71 7.29
N GLN A 368 -4.84 28.42 6.73
CA GLN A 368 -6.06 28.16 7.50
C GLN A 368 -6.41 26.68 7.46
N ARG A 369 -6.70 26.09 8.62
CA ARG A 369 -7.23 24.72 8.72
C ARG A 369 -8.69 24.73 8.31
N GLN A 370 -9.00 24.06 7.21
CA GLN A 370 -10.36 23.78 6.76
C GLN A 370 -10.63 22.29 6.86
N ALA A 371 -11.78 21.92 7.42
CA ALA A 371 -12.25 20.54 7.41
C ALA A 371 -12.84 20.26 6.01
N ARG A 372 -12.28 19.28 5.29
CA ARG A 372 -12.82 18.77 4.04
C ARG A 372 -13.31 17.35 4.25
N GLU A 373 -14.54 17.09 3.87
CA GLU A 373 -15.03 15.72 3.83
C GLU A 373 -14.35 14.96 2.68
N GLN A 374 -13.70 13.85 3.01
CA GLN A 374 -13.11 12.93 2.05
C GLN A 374 -13.83 11.59 2.15
N SER A 375 -14.25 11.05 1.01
CA SER A 375 -14.79 9.71 0.94
C SER A 375 -13.66 8.69 0.84
N LEU A 376 -13.75 7.64 1.65
CA LEU A 376 -12.90 6.46 1.61
C LEU A 376 -13.64 5.23 1.07
N CYS A 377 -14.76 5.43 0.35
CA CYS A 377 -15.56 4.36 -0.25
C CYS A 377 -14.83 3.68 -1.42
N TYR A 378 -13.60 3.23 -1.19
CA TYR A 378 -12.83 2.44 -2.16
C TYR A 378 -13.07 0.94 -1.97
N PRO A 379 -12.94 0.14 -3.04
CA PRO A 379 -13.19 -1.30 -3.00
C PRO A 379 -12.57 -2.02 -1.80
N LEU A 380 -11.30 -1.79 -1.49
CA LEU A 380 -10.61 -2.44 -0.39
C LEU A 380 -11.22 -2.09 0.97
N ALA A 381 -11.50 -0.80 1.22
CA ALA A 381 -12.08 -0.35 2.49
C ALA A 381 -13.50 -0.92 2.68
N ILE A 382 -14.31 -0.91 1.62
CA ILE A 382 -15.65 -1.51 1.62
C ILE A 382 -15.57 -3.01 1.90
N ASN A 383 -14.69 -3.74 1.19
CA ASN A 383 -14.50 -5.18 1.35
C ASN A 383 -14.10 -5.53 2.79
N ASN A 384 -13.12 -4.83 3.34
CA ASN A 384 -12.64 -5.06 4.69
C ASN A 384 -13.72 -4.79 5.75
N LEU A 385 -14.46 -3.67 5.60
CA LEU A 385 -15.53 -3.32 6.52
C LEU A 385 -16.65 -4.35 6.50
N VAL A 386 -17.11 -4.75 5.31
CA VAL A 386 -18.18 -5.75 5.17
C VAL A 386 -17.73 -7.14 5.64
N THR A 387 -16.50 -7.55 5.33
CA THR A 387 -15.94 -8.83 5.83
C THR A 387 -15.93 -8.87 7.35
N ARG A 388 -15.49 -7.79 8.01
CA ARG A 388 -15.51 -7.69 9.48
C ARG A 388 -16.94 -7.77 10.02
N ALA A 389 -17.87 -7.04 9.43
CA ALA A 389 -19.28 -7.06 9.82
C ALA A 389 -19.92 -8.44 9.62
N MET A 390 -19.62 -9.15 8.55
CA MET A 390 -20.07 -10.54 8.32
C MET A 390 -19.48 -11.50 9.34
N ASN A 391 -18.20 -11.35 9.71
CA ASN A 391 -17.58 -12.16 10.75
C ASN A 391 -18.25 -11.94 12.10
N GLN A 392 -18.57 -10.69 12.47
CA GLN A 392 -19.29 -10.36 13.71
C GLN A 392 -20.75 -10.87 13.66
N ALA A 393 -21.44 -10.73 12.52
CA ALA A 393 -22.79 -11.26 12.35
C ALA A 393 -22.85 -12.77 12.63
N ALA A 394 -21.88 -13.52 12.10
CA ALA A 394 -21.79 -14.95 12.35
C ALA A 394 -21.53 -15.30 13.83
N GLN A 395 -20.72 -14.51 14.54
CA GLN A 395 -20.44 -14.71 15.97
C GLN A 395 -21.69 -14.55 16.84
N ILE A 396 -22.55 -13.59 16.51
CA ILE A 396 -23.79 -13.33 17.29
C ILE A 396 -25.03 -14.02 16.69
N GLY A 397 -24.88 -14.77 15.60
CA GLY A 397 -25.98 -15.44 14.91
C GLY A 397 -26.96 -14.49 14.19
N ALA A 398 -26.54 -13.28 13.84
CA ALA A 398 -27.39 -12.32 13.15
C ALA A 398 -27.63 -12.76 11.69
N PRO A 399 -28.89 -12.80 11.20
CA PRO A 399 -29.20 -13.33 9.87
C PRO A 399 -28.69 -12.43 8.72
N ARG A 400 -28.50 -11.13 8.97
CA ARG A 400 -28.05 -10.14 7.98
C ARG A 400 -27.12 -9.12 8.62
N VAL A 401 -26.28 -8.52 7.81
CA VAL A 401 -25.43 -7.37 8.20
C VAL A 401 -26.30 -6.11 8.17
N ASN A 402 -26.45 -5.45 9.31
CA ASN A 402 -27.18 -4.20 9.48
C ASN A 402 -26.28 -3.02 9.84
N ALA A 403 -26.82 -1.81 9.98
CA ALA A 403 -26.08 -0.61 10.33
C ALA A 403 -25.31 -0.73 11.66
N ALA A 404 -25.90 -1.37 12.67
CA ALA A 404 -25.25 -1.57 13.98
C ALA A 404 -24.00 -2.44 13.87
N LEU A 405 -24.02 -3.49 13.05
CA LEU A 405 -22.88 -4.36 12.78
C LEU A 405 -21.78 -3.63 11.97
N ILE A 406 -22.16 -2.79 11.03
CA ILE A 406 -21.18 -1.95 10.28
C ILE A 406 -20.46 -1.01 11.25
N GLN A 407 -21.20 -0.32 12.14
CA GLN A 407 -20.61 0.57 13.15
C GLN A 407 -19.75 -0.20 14.17
N ALA A 408 -20.20 -1.37 14.61
CA ALA A 408 -19.43 -2.24 15.51
C ALA A 408 -18.15 -2.75 14.85
N ALA A 409 -18.18 -3.05 13.55
CA ALA A 409 -17.02 -3.51 12.81
C ALA A 409 -15.89 -2.47 12.73
N VAL A 410 -16.17 -1.18 12.86
CA VAL A 410 -15.15 -0.13 12.98
C VAL A 410 -14.56 -0.08 14.38
N ARG A 411 -15.41 -0.17 15.43
CA ARG A 411 -15.01 -0.03 16.83
C ARG A 411 -14.36 -1.28 17.42
N GLY A 412 -14.58 -2.44 16.80
CA GLY A 412 -14.18 -3.74 17.34
C GLY A 412 -12.74 -4.10 17.05
N ASN A 413 -11.94 -3.99 18.10
CA ASN A 413 -10.81 -4.86 18.38
C ASN A 413 -11.05 -5.58 19.68
#